data_13ec05b4bb94e681f0a4bc765bdde960
#
_entry.id   13ec05b4bb94e681f0a4bc765bdde960
#
_cell.length_a   1.000
_cell.length_b   1.000
_cell.length_c   1.000
_cell.angle_alpha   90.00
_cell.angle_beta   90.00
_cell.angle_gamma   90.00
#
_symmetry.space_group_name_H-M   'P 1'
#
loop_
_entity.id
_entity.type
_entity.pdbx_description
1 polymer ?
#
loop_
_entity_poly.entity_id
_entity_poly.type
_entity_poly.pdbx_seq_one_letter_code
_entity_poly.pdbx_strand_id
1 'polypeptide(L)'
;MALTEEQIKNLPVADDNVKAVAGKDTLLVVALTENPTNWLLLGGQRSTPLQRKADSIDATSKDSGNYSEKLPGMLSWTISYEGLYVLNSAAYEIVNNRYEARKPIYIRQEYPDGSYRTGWAAITSLDEEHSYNGVSTLKMTLEGKGAISGIKSVGTPAIASPAISFTQASAKDATVNVTPVDAFVRSITCDNVPLTQEVDYSYVEGVLTIKKEYLQKLTTSC
;
A
#
# COMPACT_ATOMS: atom_id res chain seq x y z
N MET A 1 -11.80 10.31 46.92
CA MET A 1 -13.05 11.06 46.59
C MET A 1 -13.68 10.35 45.41
N ALA A 2 -14.95 9.96 45.52
CA ALA A 2 -15.66 9.38 44.37
C ALA A 2 -16.06 10.52 43.40
N LEU A 3 -16.07 10.26 42.12
CA LEU A 3 -16.53 11.20 41.11
C LEU A 3 -18.03 11.50 41.30
N THR A 4 -18.43 12.73 41.07
CA THR A 4 -19.85 13.12 41.09
C THR A 4 -20.55 12.61 39.83
N GLU A 5 -21.89 12.45 39.85
CA GLU A 5 -22.67 12.04 38.67
C GLU A 5 -22.46 12.96 37.46
N GLU A 6 -22.26 14.24 37.69
CA GLU A 6 -21.99 15.24 36.64
C GLU A 6 -20.59 15.04 36.02
N GLN A 7 -19.60 14.68 36.84
CA GLN A 7 -18.26 14.34 36.36
C GLN A 7 -18.25 13.03 35.58
N ILE A 8 -19.06 12.05 36.00
CA ILE A 8 -19.21 10.76 35.27
C ILE A 8 -19.89 10.99 33.94
N LYS A 9 -20.89 11.85 33.84
CA LYS A 9 -21.61 12.18 32.62
C LYS A 9 -20.72 12.90 31.58
N ASN A 10 -19.69 13.58 32.03
CA ASN A 10 -18.74 14.31 31.18
C ASN A 10 -17.47 13.49 30.86
N LEU A 11 -17.39 12.25 31.27
CA LEU A 11 -16.32 11.35 30.84
C LEU A 11 -16.45 11.08 29.33
N PRO A 12 -15.32 11.05 28.60
CA PRO A 12 -15.37 10.68 27.20
C PRO A 12 -15.97 9.27 27.06
N VAL A 13 -17.04 9.19 26.30
CA VAL A 13 -17.63 7.89 25.94
C VAL A 13 -16.74 7.26 24.86
N ALA A 14 -16.44 5.98 24.98
CA ALA A 14 -15.73 5.26 23.95
C ALA A 14 -16.54 5.32 22.64
N ASP A 15 -15.87 5.75 21.56
CA ASP A 15 -16.48 5.73 20.23
C ASP A 15 -16.56 4.28 19.75
N ASP A 16 -17.76 3.72 19.71
CA ASP A 16 -18.01 2.34 19.22
C ASP A 16 -17.64 2.16 17.73
N ASN A 17 -17.37 3.25 17.02
CA ASN A 17 -16.89 3.23 15.64
C ASN A 17 -15.37 3.08 15.53
N VAL A 18 -14.62 3.20 16.64
CA VAL A 18 -13.17 2.94 16.64
C VAL A 18 -12.92 1.45 16.46
N LYS A 19 -12.58 1.03 15.25
CA LYS A 19 -12.20 -0.35 14.95
C LYS A 19 -10.69 -0.48 15.01
N ALA A 20 -10.22 -1.34 15.91
CA ALA A 20 -8.81 -1.74 15.92
C ALA A 20 -8.50 -2.53 14.63
N VAL A 21 -7.37 -2.19 14.02
CA VAL A 21 -6.87 -2.87 12.82
C VAL A 21 -6.01 -4.06 13.23
N ALA A 22 -6.30 -5.24 12.67
CA ALA A 22 -5.46 -6.41 12.91
C ALA A 22 -4.13 -6.27 12.17
N GLY A 23 -3.01 -6.36 12.89
CA GLY A 23 -1.67 -6.19 12.32
C GLY A 23 -1.35 -7.19 11.20
N LYS A 24 -1.97 -8.39 11.20
CA LYS A 24 -1.83 -9.41 10.15
C LYS A 24 -2.31 -8.95 8.77
N ASP A 25 -3.18 -7.95 8.73
CA ASP A 25 -3.80 -7.44 7.51
C ASP A 25 -3.07 -6.19 6.97
N THR A 26 -1.99 -5.76 7.63
CA THR A 26 -1.10 -4.70 7.15
C THR A 26 0.04 -5.34 6.37
N LEU A 27 0.13 -5.03 5.07
CA LEU A 27 1.06 -5.67 4.15
C LEU A 27 2.12 -4.69 3.63
N LEU A 28 3.32 -5.20 3.41
CA LEU A 28 4.39 -4.49 2.74
C LEU A 28 4.56 -5.04 1.32
N VAL A 29 4.43 -4.18 0.34
CA VAL A 29 4.68 -4.48 -1.07
C VAL A 29 5.80 -3.60 -1.60
N VAL A 30 6.52 -4.08 -2.59
CA VAL A 30 7.69 -3.43 -3.15
C VAL A 30 7.56 -3.23 -4.65
N ALA A 31 8.27 -2.22 -5.16
CA ALA A 31 8.34 -1.92 -6.58
C ALA A 31 9.69 -1.30 -6.95
N LEU A 32 9.96 -1.23 -8.26
CA LEU A 32 11.18 -0.63 -8.79
C LEU A 32 11.02 0.87 -9.13
N THR A 33 9.78 1.33 -9.28
CA THR A 33 9.41 2.69 -9.70
C THR A 33 8.28 3.24 -8.85
N GLU A 34 8.04 4.54 -8.88
CA GLU A 34 6.96 5.22 -8.12
C GLU A 34 5.55 4.91 -8.66
N ASN A 35 5.45 4.64 -9.95
CA ASN A 35 4.19 4.27 -10.61
C ASN A 35 4.34 2.88 -11.24
N PRO A 36 4.42 1.82 -10.43
CA PRO A 36 4.59 0.48 -10.94
C PRO A 36 3.29 -0.02 -11.56
N THR A 37 3.37 -0.72 -12.67
CA THR A 37 2.25 -1.49 -13.22
C THR A 37 1.84 -2.61 -12.26
N ASN A 38 2.82 -3.18 -11.56
CA ASN A 38 2.60 -4.27 -10.60
C ASN A 38 3.38 -4.03 -9.31
N TRP A 39 2.70 -4.20 -8.19
CA TRP A 39 3.30 -4.29 -6.87
C TRP A 39 3.60 -5.76 -6.55
N LEU A 40 4.75 -6.00 -5.96
CA LEU A 40 5.17 -7.34 -5.56
C LEU A 40 5.07 -7.48 -4.05
N LEU A 41 4.26 -8.45 -3.62
CA LEU A 41 4.12 -8.80 -2.22
C LEU A 41 5.33 -9.60 -1.76
N LEU A 42 5.98 -9.15 -0.71
CA LEU A 42 6.96 -9.95 0.02
C LEU A 42 6.20 -11.07 0.75
N GLY A 43 6.39 -12.32 0.32
CA GLY A 43 5.71 -13.46 0.91
C GLY A 43 6.15 -13.75 2.35
N GLY A 44 5.29 -14.40 3.12
CA GLY A 44 5.63 -14.88 4.46
C GLY A 44 5.78 -13.80 5.53
N GLN A 45 5.21 -12.61 5.34
CA GLN A 45 5.30 -11.49 6.30
C GLN A 45 4.76 -11.87 7.67
N ARG A 46 5.50 -11.53 8.72
CA ARG A 46 5.10 -11.68 10.12
C ARG A 46 5.00 -10.36 10.85
N SER A 47 5.93 -9.44 10.56
CA SER A 47 6.00 -8.15 11.22
C SER A 47 6.59 -7.09 10.27
N THR A 48 5.96 -5.92 10.22
CA THR A 48 6.40 -4.80 9.37
C THR A 48 6.19 -3.45 10.08
N PRO A 49 6.75 -3.24 11.29
CA PRO A 49 6.57 -1.99 12.02
C PRO A 49 7.18 -0.82 11.27
N LEU A 50 6.39 0.24 11.09
CA LEU A 50 6.84 1.54 10.64
C LEU A 50 7.16 2.42 11.84
N GLN A 51 8.41 2.81 11.99
CA GLN A 51 8.86 3.77 12.99
C GLN A 51 9.12 5.11 12.31
N ARG A 52 8.66 6.19 12.93
CA ARG A 52 8.93 7.57 12.49
C ARG A 52 9.51 8.34 13.65
N LYS A 53 10.58 9.06 13.40
CA LYS A 53 11.35 9.79 14.40
C LYS A 53 11.63 11.21 13.92
N ALA A 54 11.59 12.14 14.83
CA ALA A 54 12.14 13.49 14.65
C ALA A 54 13.39 13.63 15.53
N ASP A 55 14.41 14.28 15.04
CA ASP A 55 15.52 14.69 15.87
C ASP A 55 15.05 15.75 16.87
N SER A 56 15.68 15.80 18.03
CA SER A 56 15.35 16.78 19.05
C SER A 56 16.44 17.86 19.08
N ILE A 57 16.05 19.08 18.77
CA ILE A 57 16.92 20.25 18.84
C ILE A 57 16.66 20.93 20.19
N ASP A 58 17.74 21.17 20.95
CA ASP A 58 17.65 21.91 22.21
C ASP A 58 17.52 23.41 21.91
N ALA A 59 16.41 23.99 22.34
CA ALA A 59 16.11 25.41 22.24
C ALA A 59 16.03 26.10 23.62
N THR A 60 16.54 25.42 24.66
CA THR A 60 16.51 25.94 26.02
C THR A 60 17.31 27.24 26.13
N SER A 61 16.72 28.26 26.67
CA SER A 61 17.33 29.56 26.95
C SER A 61 17.29 29.92 28.45
N LYS A 62 17.91 31.01 28.82
CA LYS A 62 17.83 31.50 30.21
C LYS A 62 16.43 31.90 30.64
N ASP A 63 15.55 32.12 29.68
CA ASP A 63 14.14 32.51 29.90
C ASP A 63 13.20 31.30 29.98
N SER A 64 13.71 30.09 29.71
CA SER A 64 12.92 28.85 29.77
C SER A 64 12.62 28.35 31.19
N GLY A 65 13.09 29.05 32.21
CA GLY A 65 12.89 28.72 33.63
C GLY A 65 13.54 27.37 34.00
N ASN A 66 12.77 26.52 34.68
CA ASN A 66 13.28 25.20 35.15
C ASN A 66 13.03 24.05 34.18
N TYR A 67 12.53 24.31 32.97
CA TYR A 67 12.21 23.29 31.98
C TYR A 67 13.03 23.46 30.71
N SER A 68 13.44 22.34 30.14
CA SER A 68 14.10 22.36 28.83
C SER A 68 13.07 22.51 27.71
N GLU A 69 13.39 23.33 26.72
CA GLU A 69 12.59 23.50 25.50
C GLU A 69 13.23 22.66 24.37
N LYS A 70 12.39 21.91 23.65
CA LYS A 70 12.81 21.07 22.54
C LYS A 70 12.01 21.39 21.28
N LEU A 71 12.72 21.52 20.17
CA LEU A 71 12.13 21.67 18.85
C LEU A 71 12.33 20.39 18.03
N PRO A 72 11.34 19.97 17.22
CA PRO A 72 11.51 18.86 16.31
C PRO A 72 12.46 19.27 15.17
N GLY A 73 13.48 18.45 14.93
CA GLY A 73 14.45 18.61 13.83
C GLY A 73 14.08 17.78 12.61
N MET A 74 15.07 17.16 12.00
CA MET A 74 14.89 16.33 10.80
C MET A 74 14.04 15.10 11.10
N LEU A 75 13.14 14.80 10.17
CA LEU A 75 12.29 13.61 10.23
C LEU A 75 12.97 12.43 9.54
N SER A 76 12.88 11.27 10.17
CA SER A 76 13.32 9.98 9.60
C SER A 76 12.24 8.93 9.80
N TRP A 77 12.31 7.87 9.00
CA TRP A 77 11.44 6.72 9.15
C TRP A 77 12.17 5.43 8.78
N THR A 78 11.76 4.35 9.40
CA THR A 78 12.34 3.02 9.23
C THR A 78 11.23 1.98 9.25
N ILE A 79 11.31 0.99 8.37
CA ILE A 79 10.49 -0.22 8.42
C ILE A 79 11.42 -1.40 8.69
N SER A 80 11.13 -2.16 9.75
CA SER A 80 11.80 -3.42 10.03
C SER A 80 10.90 -4.56 9.56
N TYR A 81 11.33 -5.26 8.53
CA TYR A 81 10.62 -6.42 8.00
C TYR A 81 11.11 -7.69 8.69
N GLU A 82 10.20 -8.53 9.13
CA GLU A 82 10.47 -9.89 9.56
C GLU A 82 9.43 -10.81 8.94
N GLY A 83 9.90 -11.90 8.34
CA GLY A 83 9.05 -12.87 7.67
C GLY A 83 9.69 -14.23 7.48
N LEU A 84 8.97 -15.13 6.84
CA LEU A 84 9.50 -16.40 6.39
C LEU A 84 10.31 -16.19 5.11
N TYR A 85 11.39 -16.93 4.96
CA TYR A 85 12.12 -17.00 3.70
C TYR A 85 11.32 -17.86 2.71
N VAL A 86 10.90 -17.26 1.58
CA VAL A 86 10.12 -17.93 0.55
C VAL A 86 10.98 -18.11 -0.69
N LEU A 87 11.24 -19.35 -1.05
CA LEU A 87 12.00 -19.70 -2.25
C LEU A 87 11.27 -19.24 -3.53
N ASN A 88 12.05 -18.86 -4.55
CA ASN A 88 11.56 -18.41 -5.86
C ASN A 88 10.56 -17.21 -5.79
N SER A 89 10.74 -16.35 -4.81
CA SER A 89 9.95 -15.13 -4.68
C SER A 89 10.52 -14.03 -5.59
N ALA A 90 9.77 -13.62 -6.60
CA ALA A 90 10.16 -12.49 -7.46
C ALA A 90 10.37 -11.19 -6.66
N ALA A 91 9.61 -10.99 -5.58
CA ALA A 91 9.78 -9.85 -4.68
C ALA A 91 11.13 -9.92 -3.94
N TYR A 92 11.52 -11.10 -3.46
CA TYR A 92 12.81 -11.30 -2.81
C TYR A 92 13.98 -11.06 -3.78
N GLU A 93 13.91 -11.60 -5.00
CA GLU A 93 14.94 -11.39 -6.02
C GLU A 93 15.14 -9.90 -6.33
N ILE A 94 14.06 -9.14 -6.44
CA ILE A 94 14.14 -7.69 -6.64
C ILE A 94 14.79 -6.99 -5.44
N VAL A 95 14.41 -7.36 -4.22
CA VAL A 95 15.00 -6.80 -2.99
C VAL A 95 16.49 -7.10 -2.95
N ASN A 96 16.89 -8.35 -3.17
CA ASN A 96 18.29 -8.77 -3.17
C ASN A 96 19.10 -8.02 -4.24
N ASN A 97 18.61 -7.97 -5.48
CA ASN A 97 19.27 -7.24 -6.56
C ASN A 97 19.43 -5.74 -6.26
N ARG A 98 18.45 -5.13 -5.58
CA ARG A 98 18.55 -3.72 -5.16
C ARG A 98 19.55 -3.52 -4.03
N TYR A 99 19.60 -4.45 -3.07
CA TYR A 99 20.57 -4.45 -1.99
C TYR A 99 22.00 -4.55 -2.53
N GLU A 100 22.29 -5.54 -3.37
CA GLU A 100 23.59 -5.74 -4.01
C GLU A 100 24.01 -4.54 -4.87
N ALA A 101 23.07 -3.98 -5.63
CA ALA A 101 23.31 -2.80 -6.46
C ALA A 101 23.39 -1.49 -5.66
N ARG A 102 23.17 -1.50 -4.35
CA ARG A 102 23.10 -0.33 -3.47
C ARG A 102 22.10 0.73 -3.98
N LYS A 103 20.99 0.27 -4.52
CA LYS A 103 19.93 1.12 -5.06
C LYS A 103 18.70 1.11 -4.15
N PRO A 104 18.02 2.23 -4.00
CA PRO A 104 16.79 2.28 -3.21
C PRO A 104 15.69 1.45 -3.86
N ILE A 105 14.74 1.03 -3.05
CA ILE A 105 13.52 0.34 -3.46
C ILE A 105 12.32 1.22 -3.13
N TYR A 106 11.28 1.19 -3.97
CA TYR A 106 10.03 1.87 -3.69
C TYR A 106 9.11 0.93 -2.93
N ILE A 107 8.58 1.41 -1.81
CA ILE A 107 7.74 0.60 -0.92
C ILE A 107 6.34 1.18 -0.81
N ARG A 108 5.39 0.30 -0.54
CA ARG A 108 4.02 0.64 -0.15
C ARG A 108 3.63 -0.23 1.04
N GLN A 109 3.21 0.41 2.11
CA GLN A 109 2.58 -0.24 3.25
C GLN A 109 1.07 -0.08 3.11
N GLU A 110 0.38 -1.19 2.97
CA GLU A 110 -1.07 -1.26 2.78
C GLU A 110 -1.76 -1.59 4.09
N TYR A 111 -2.89 -0.93 4.33
CA TYR A 111 -3.75 -1.16 5.47
C TYR A 111 -5.02 -1.91 5.06
N PRO A 112 -5.73 -2.58 6.01
CA PRO A 112 -6.92 -3.39 5.71
C PRO A 112 -8.09 -2.63 5.08
N ASP A 113 -8.16 -1.33 5.30
CA ASP A 113 -9.17 -0.46 4.70
C ASP A 113 -8.83 -0.06 3.25
N GLY A 114 -7.72 -0.60 2.70
CA GLY A 114 -7.21 -0.25 1.39
C GLY A 114 -6.39 1.05 1.36
N SER A 115 -6.32 1.79 2.45
CA SER A 115 -5.42 2.94 2.53
C SER A 115 -3.96 2.50 2.54
N TYR A 116 -3.06 3.40 2.18
CA TYR A 116 -1.65 3.05 2.07
C TYR A 116 -0.72 4.25 2.25
N ARG A 117 0.55 3.94 2.47
CA ARG A 117 1.67 4.90 2.43
C ARG A 117 2.73 4.40 1.47
N THR A 118 3.40 5.33 0.80
CA THR A 118 4.49 5.02 -0.12
C THR A 118 5.72 5.84 0.20
N GLY A 119 6.89 5.31 -0.15
CA GLY A 119 8.14 6.04 -0.01
C GLY A 119 9.32 5.28 -0.63
N TRP A 120 10.39 6.00 -0.92
CA TRP A 120 11.67 5.40 -1.27
C TRP A 120 12.42 4.99 0.00
N ALA A 121 12.98 3.81 0.00
CA ALA A 121 13.78 3.28 1.10
C ALA A 121 15.13 2.74 0.60
N ALA A 122 16.16 2.95 1.40
CA ALA A 122 17.42 2.23 1.28
C ALA A 122 17.31 0.92 2.07
N ILE A 123 17.80 -0.17 1.52
CA ILE A 123 17.90 -1.44 2.22
C ILE A 123 19.24 -1.41 2.95
N THR A 124 19.21 -1.33 4.29
CA THR A 124 20.41 -1.19 5.12
C THR A 124 20.85 -2.51 5.74
N SER A 125 19.95 -3.47 5.90
CA SER A 125 20.30 -4.86 6.20
C SER A 125 19.37 -5.82 5.47
N LEU A 126 19.88 -7.00 5.15
CA LEU A 126 19.15 -8.11 4.56
C LEU A 126 19.76 -9.40 5.12
N ASP A 127 19.09 -10.01 6.08
CA ASP A 127 19.59 -11.11 6.87
C ASP A 127 18.71 -12.36 6.67
N GLU A 128 19.34 -13.47 6.31
CA GLU A 128 18.71 -14.77 6.17
C GLU A 128 19.15 -15.68 7.32
N GLU A 129 18.20 -16.36 7.92
CA GLU A 129 18.47 -17.32 8.99
C GLU A 129 17.88 -18.68 8.63
N HIS A 130 18.74 -19.70 8.60
CA HIS A 130 18.40 -21.09 8.24
C HIS A 130 18.73 -22.03 9.40
N SER A 131 17.84 -22.12 10.38
CA SER A 131 18.02 -22.99 11.55
C SER A 131 17.73 -24.46 11.23
N TYR A 132 18.55 -25.39 11.75
CA TYR A 132 18.40 -26.83 11.53
C TYR A 132 17.02 -27.35 11.97
N ASN A 133 16.52 -26.87 13.11
CA ASN A 133 15.25 -27.30 13.71
C ASN A 133 14.12 -26.24 13.56
N GLY A 134 14.26 -25.30 12.64
CA GLY A 134 13.30 -24.20 12.45
C GLY A 134 12.98 -23.93 10.99
N VAL A 135 12.04 -23.03 10.79
CA VAL A 135 11.76 -22.48 9.46
C VAL A 135 12.76 -21.38 9.13
N SER A 136 13.14 -21.30 7.88
CA SER A 136 14.01 -20.20 7.41
C SER A 136 13.28 -18.86 7.50
N THR A 137 13.97 -17.86 8.00
CA THR A 137 13.44 -16.51 8.17
C THR A 137 14.24 -15.49 7.37
N LEU A 138 13.56 -14.40 7.03
CA LEU A 138 14.13 -13.25 6.35
C LEU A 138 13.87 -12.02 7.23
N LYS A 139 14.94 -11.26 7.51
CA LYS A 139 14.87 -9.98 8.20
C LYS A 139 15.47 -8.91 7.32
N MET A 140 14.86 -7.74 7.28
CA MET A 140 15.31 -6.63 6.45
C MET A 140 15.02 -5.32 7.14
N THR A 141 15.97 -4.39 7.06
CA THR A 141 15.78 -3.01 7.51
C THR A 141 15.73 -2.08 6.32
N LEU A 142 14.65 -1.31 6.25
CA LEU A 142 14.38 -0.30 5.23
C LEU A 142 14.43 1.07 5.86
N GLU A 143 15.41 1.87 5.51
CA GLU A 143 15.53 3.26 5.97
C GLU A 143 15.04 4.23 4.91
N GLY A 144 14.24 5.20 5.31
CA GLY A 144 13.63 6.16 4.42
C GLY A 144 14.63 7.01 3.66
N LYS A 145 14.52 7.01 2.34
CA LYS A 145 15.21 7.97 1.47
C LYS A 145 14.24 9.10 1.12
N GLY A 146 14.21 10.13 1.99
CA GLY A 146 13.24 11.22 1.90
C GLY A 146 11.92 10.93 2.64
N ALA A 147 10.90 11.69 2.34
CA ALA A 147 9.62 11.61 3.04
C ALA A 147 8.84 10.33 2.70
N ILE A 148 8.19 9.75 3.70
CA ILE A 148 7.10 8.81 3.47
C ILE A 148 5.82 9.61 3.22
N SER A 149 4.95 9.15 2.33
CA SER A 149 3.69 9.83 2.05
C SER A 149 2.77 9.89 3.27
N GLY A 150 1.84 10.85 3.30
CA GLY A 150 0.66 10.75 4.14
C GLY A 150 -0.13 9.48 3.85
N ILE A 151 -1.12 9.16 4.69
CA ILE A 151 -2.06 8.09 4.36
C ILE A 151 -2.86 8.53 3.12
N LYS A 152 -2.78 7.73 2.08
CA LYS A 152 -3.61 7.86 0.89
C LYS A 152 -4.75 6.87 1.03
N SER A 153 -5.97 7.35 0.99
CA SER A 153 -7.13 6.48 0.91
C SER A 153 -7.29 6.04 -0.53
N VAL A 154 -7.38 4.74 -0.76
CA VAL A 154 -7.96 4.26 -2.02
C VAL A 154 -9.44 4.55 -1.90
N GLY A 155 -9.93 5.56 -2.62
CA GLY A 155 -11.38 5.81 -2.69
C GLY A 155 -12.10 4.52 -3.09
N THR A 156 -13.32 4.34 -2.65
CA THR A 156 -14.12 3.19 -3.10
C THR A 156 -14.07 3.15 -4.63
N PRO A 157 -13.60 2.08 -5.26
CA PRO A 157 -13.54 2.01 -6.70
C PRO A 157 -14.94 2.26 -7.29
N ALA A 158 -15.03 3.22 -8.17
CA ALA A 158 -16.26 3.58 -8.84
C ALA A 158 -16.02 3.67 -10.35
N ILE A 159 -17.00 3.20 -11.08
CA ILE A 159 -17.05 3.31 -12.54
C ILE A 159 -17.91 4.52 -12.89
N ALA A 160 -17.35 5.47 -13.62
CA ALA A 160 -18.03 6.73 -13.94
C ALA A 160 -19.33 6.53 -14.76
N SER A 161 -19.39 5.47 -15.57
CA SER A 161 -20.57 5.10 -16.34
C SER A 161 -20.83 3.60 -16.21
N PRO A 162 -21.79 3.17 -15.40
CA PRO A 162 -22.06 1.75 -15.15
C PRO A 162 -22.68 1.03 -16.36
N ALA A 163 -23.10 1.74 -17.40
CA ALA A 163 -23.63 1.17 -18.61
C ALA A 163 -23.06 1.84 -19.86
N ILE A 164 -22.68 1.04 -20.85
CA ILE A 164 -22.24 1.47 -22.17
C ILE A 164 -23.15 0.84 -23.19
N SER A 165 -23.75 1.66 -24.06
CA SER A 165 -24.54 1.17 -25.17
C SER A 165 -23.70 1.16 -26.45
N PHE A 166 -23.74 0.07 -27.19
CA PHE A 166 -23.09 -0.05 -28.48
C PHE A 166 -23.96 -0.85 -29.48
N THR A 167 -23.71 -0.64 -30.75
CA THR A 167 -24.29 -1.43 -31.82
C THR A 167 -23.23 -2.34 -32.38
N GLN A 168 -23.46 -3.65 -32.37
CA GLN A 168 -22.47 -4.66 -32.76
C GLN A 168 -21.81 -4.39 -34.13
N ALA A 169 -22.62 -4.03 -35.11
CA ALA A 169 -22.15 -3.76 -36.50
C ALA A 169 -21.25 -2.52 -36.61
N SER A 170 -21.36 -1.59 -35.68
CA SER A 170 -20.59 -0.33 -35.67
C SER A 170 -19.84 -0.11 -34.33
N ALA A 171 -19.53 -1.19 -33.64
CA ALA A 171 -18.83 -1.11 -32.36
C ALA A 171 -17.49 -0.38 -32.50
N LYS A 172 -17.25 0.54 -31.57
CA LYS A 172 -15.98 1.23 -31.34
C LYS A 172 -15.47 0.79 -29.99
N ASP A 173 -14.20 1.06 -29.71
CA ASP A 173 -13.65 0.86 -28.37
C ASP A 173 -14.52 1.62 -27.35
N ALA A 174 -14.90 0.91 -26.30
CA ALA A 174 -15.72 1.47 -25.24
C ALA A 174 -14.83 1.82 -24.04
N THR A 175 -14.80 3.09 -23.66
CA THR A 175 -13.95 3.57 -22.58
C THR A 175 -14.75 3.97 -21.35
N VAL A 176 -14.25 3.62 -20.18
CA VAL A 176 -14.85 3.97 -18.88
C VAL A 176 -13.75 4.43 -17.94
N ASN A 177 -14.00 5.54 -17.26
CA ASN A 177 -13.10 6.02 -16.21
C ASN A 177 -13.40 5.27 -14.91
N VAL A 178 -12.35 4.74 -14.32
CA VAL A 178 -12.36 4.08 -13.01
C VAL A 178 -11.67 5.01 -12.02
N THR A 179 -12.29 5.24 -10.89
CA THR A 179 -11.72 6.03 -9.80
C THR A 179 -11.54 5.18 -8.56
N PRO A 180 -10.45 5.39 -7.78
CA PRO A 180 -9.33 6.28 -8.06
C PRO A 180 -8.46 5.79 -9.23
N VAL A 181 -7.68 6.67 -9.83
CA VAL A 181 -6.83 6.38 -11.01
C VAL A 181 -5.81 5.27 -10.76
N ASP A 182 -5.38 5.10 -9.51
CA ASP A 182 -4.46 4.07 -9.05
C ASP A 182 -5.18 2.75 -8.64
N ALA A 183 -6.49 2.65 -8.84
CA ALA A 183 -7.21 1.38 -8.72
C ALA A 183 -6.68 0.39 -9.76
N PHE A 184 -6.69 -0.89 -9.45
CA PHE A 184 -6.37 -1.94 -10.42
C PHE A 184 -7.60 -2.79 -10.72
N VAL A 185 -7.70 -3.23 -11.96
CA VAL A 185 -8.73 -4.16 -12.41
C VAL A 185 -8.26 -5.57 -12.11
N ARG A 186 -8.94 -6.26 -11.18
CA ARG A 186 -8.59 -7.62 -10.79
C ARG A 186 -9.03 -8.65 -11.84
N SER A 187 -10.23 -8.49 -12.32
CA SER A 187 -10.80 -9.33 -13.39
C SER A 187 -12.01 -8.65 -14.00
N ILE A 188 -12.26 -8.90 -15.26
CA ILE A 188 -13.48 -8.54 -15.97
C ILE A 188 -14.09 -9.83 -16.49
N THR A 189 -15.39 -9.98 -16.32
CA THR A 189 -16.12 -11.15 -16.83
C THR A 189 -17.35 -10.67 -17.60
N CYS A 190 -17.71 -11.39 -18.64
CA CYS A 190 -18.97 -11.26 -19.35
C CYS A 190 -19.64 -12.64 -19.33
N ASP A 191 -20.86 -12.76 -18.81
CA ASP A 191 -21.58 -14.02 -18.62
C ASP A 191 -20.74 -15.11 -17.92
N ASN A 192 -19.97 -14.72 -16.88
CA ASN A 192 -19.00 -15.55 -16.15
C ASN A 192 -17.77 -16.01 -16.96
N VAL A 193 -17.58 -15.55 -18.18
CA VAL A 193 -16.40 -15.81 -18.97
C VAL A 193 -15.38 -14.67 -18.73
N PRO A 194 -14.17 -14.97 -18.28
CA PRO A 194 -13.17 -13.93 -18.03
C PRO A 194 -12.63 -13.35 -19.34
N LEU A 195 -12.49 -12.03 -19.38
CA LEU A 195 -11.83 -11.31 -20.45
C LEU A 195 -10.31 -11.31 -20.24
N THR A 196 -9.57 -11.34 -21.33
CA THR A 196 -8.10 -11.31 -21.31
C THR A 196 -7.60 -9.89 -21.48
N GLN A 197 -6.77 -9.44 -20.53
CA GLN A 197 -6.10 -8.15 -20.61
C GLN A 197 -5.19 -8.10 -21.84
N GLU A 198 -5.07 -6.93 -22.45
CA GLU A 198 -4.36 -6.63 -23.69
C GLU A 198 -4.91 -7.31 -24.96
N VAL A 199 -5.82 -8.28 -24.83
CA VAL A 199 -6.53 -8.91 -25.95
C VAL A 199 -7.95 -8.34 -26.07
N ASP A 200 -8.76 -8.47 -25.04
CA ASP A 200 -10.16 -8.08 -25.01
C ASP A 200 -10.39 -6.69 -24.41
N TYR A 201 -9.51 -6.32 -23.47
CA TYR A 201 -9.53 -4.99 -22.86
C TYR A 201 -8.11 -4.51 -22.54
N SER A 202 -7.98 -3.20 -22.33
CA SER A 202 -6.77 -2.58 -21.74
C SER A 202 -7.16 -1.68 -20.58
N TYR A 203 -6.25 -1.52 -19.62
CA TYR A 203 -6.43 -0.61 -18.49
C TYR A 203 -5.17 0.21 -18.27
N VAL A 204 -5.26 1.51 -18.47
CA VAL A 204 -4.14 2.45 -18.37
C VAL A 204 -4.59 3.70 -17.64
N GLU A 205 -3.88 4.08 -16.58
CA GLU A 205 -4.10 5.33 -15.83
C GLU A 205 -5.57 5.61 -15.46
N GLY A 206 -6.26 4.59 -14.96
CA GLY A 206 -7.66 4.73 -14.55
C GLY A 206 -8.66 4.68 -15.71
N VAL A 207 -8.22 4.45 -16.94
CA VAL A 207 -9.10 4.28 -18.10
C VAL A 207 -9.18 2.82 -18.49
N LEU A 208 -10.35 2.24 -18.33
CA LEU A 208 -10.67 0.90 -18.83
C LEU A 208 -11.21 1.04 -20.25
N THR A 209 -10.57 0.37 -21.20
CA THR A 209 -11.00 0.31 -22.61
C THR A 209 -11.35 -1.12 -22.98
N ILE A 210 -12.59 -1.38 -23.33
CA ILE A 210 -13.02 -2.67 -23.91
C ILE A 210 -12.90 -2.54 -25.43
N LYS A 211 -12.13 -3.44 -26.03
CA LYS A 211 -11.80 -3.37 -27.45
C LYS A 211 -12.99 -3.72 -28.32
N LYS A 212 -13.11 -3.02 -29.45
CA LYS A 212 -14.20 -3.23 -30.43
C LYS A 212 -14.24 -4.67 -30.95
N GLU A 213 -13.08 -5.32 -31.10
CA GLU A 213 -12.98 -6.70 -31.57
C GLU A 213 -13.68 -7.69 -30.60
N TYR A 214 -13.67 -7.39 -29.29
CA TYR A 214 -14.43 -8.14 -28.33
C TYR A 214 -15.92 -7.81 -28.41
N LEU A 215 -16.29 -6.52 -28.45
CA LEU A 215 -17.67 -6.07 -28.52
C LEU A 215 -18.41 -6.59 -29.76
N GLN A 216 -17.71 -6.73 -30.88
CA GLN A 216 -18.26 -7.30 -32.11
C GLN A 216 -18.57 -8.80 -32.02
N LYS A 217 -17.99 -9.52 -31.07
CA LYS A 217 -18.24 -10.94 -30.84
C LYS A 217 -19.44 -11.19 -29.91
N LEU A 218 -19.89 -10.18 -29.18
CA LEU A 218 -20.97 -10.32 -28.24
C LEU A 218 -22.31 -10.49 -28.99
N THR A 219 -23.08 -11.51 -28.63
CA THR A 219 -24.42 -11.78 -29.18
C THR A 219 -25.53 -11.27 -28.26
N THR A 220 -25.20 -10.99 -27.00
CA THR A 220 -26.09 -10.49 -25.95
C THR A 220 -25.40 -9.41 -25.15
N SER A 221 -26.16 -8.60 -24.38
CA SER A 221 -25.59 -7.65 -23.41
C SER A 221 -24.97 -8.38 -22.22
N CYS A 222 -23.83 -7.92 -21.78
CA CYS A 222 -23.20 -8.37 -20.53
C CYS A 222 -23.46 -7.39 -19.39
#